data_61335d191abcd5d152d90ac1d6e71eb7
#
_entry.id   61335d191abcd5d152d90ac1d6e71eb7
#
_cell.length_a   1.000
_cell.length_b   1.000
_cell.length_c   1.000
_cell.angle_alpha   90.00
_cell.angle_beta   90.00
_cell.angle_gamma   90.00
#
_symmetry.space_group_name_H-M   'P 1'
#
loop_
_entity.id
_entity.type
_entity.pdbx_description
1 polymer ?
#
loop_
_entity_poly.entity_id
_entity_poly.type
_entity_poly.pdbx_seq_one_letter_code
_entity_poly.pdbx_strand_id
1 'polypeptide(L)'
;LVKEYGYYSSGESFSIADPNEVWIMEMIGKGPGVKGAVWVAVRIPDDCIAAHANQSRIHQFNLNDKENCLYAPDVISFAREKGYFSGANKDFSFADAYCPLDFSGLRFCEARVWSYYNMFSKATGQAYLSYIQGESKEPMPLYVKPDQKVSVRDIQRAMRDHYEGTAFDITKDMGAGAFNMPYRLSPLTFKVDNEEYFNERPISTQQTAFTFVAQMRANLPDVVGGVLWFGLDDANMTVFTPVYCNTNQVPDVYAEGNGDCVTFSWNSAFWIYNWVADMIRPRYSL
;
A
#
# COMPACT_ATOMS: atom_id res chain seq x y z
N LEU A 1 -0.47 21.70 6.99
CA LEU A 1 0.73 21.55 6.17
C LEU A 1 0.40 21.73 4.69
N VAL A 2 -0.43 20.87 4.09
CA VAL A 2 -0.79 20.95 2.65
C VAL A 2 -1.42 22.29 2.28
N LYS A 3 -2.30 22.84 3.13
CA LYS A 3 -2.91 24.16 2.92
C LYS A 3 -1.88 25.29 2.94
N GLU A 4 -0.85 25.19 3.78
CA GLU A 4 0.12 26.25 4.01
C GLU A 4 1.29 26.18 3.02
N TYR A 5 1.87 24.99 2.84
CA TYR A 5 3.09 24.78 2.05
C TYR A 5 2.82 24.31 0.63
N GLY A 6 1.61 23.86 0.35
CA GLY A 6 1.25 23.24 -0.92
C GLY A 6 1.63 21.77 -1.00
N TYR A 7 1.26 21.13 -2.09
CA TYR A 7 1.57 19.73 -2.40
C TYR A 7 1.72 19.60 -3.91
N TYR A 8 2.88 19.22 -4.38
CA TYR A 8 3.23 19.25 -5.80
C TYR A 8 3.54 17.89 -6.40
N SER A 9 3.71 16.86 -5.57
CA SER A 9 4.00 15.52 -6.06
C SER A 9 2.72 14.80 -6.54
N SER A 10 2.87 13.55 -6.87
CA SER A 10 1.77 12.61 -7.16
C SER A 10 0.73 12.56 -6.04
N GLY A 11 -0.27 11.73 -6.20
CA GLY A 11 -1.24 11.47 -5.14
C GLY A 11 -0.68 10.58 -4.04
N GLU A 12 -1.32 10.64 -2.87
CA GLU A 12 -1.03 9.79 -1.72
C GLU A 12 -2.31 9.13 -1.22
N SER A 13 -2.18 7.89 -0.75
CA SER A 13 -3.25 7.16 -0.07
C SER A 13 -2.85 6.91 1.38
N PHE A 14 -3.81 7.08 2.29
CA PHE A 14 -3.61 6.91 3.72
C PHE A 14 -4.60 5.90 4.29
N SER A 15 -4.13 4.98 5.10
CA SER A 15 -4.97 4.23 6.04
C SER A 15 -4.92 4.94 7.39
N ILE A 16 -6.07 5.38 7.86
CA ILE A 16 -6.22 6.11 9.11
C ILE A 16 -7.09 5.25 10.03
N ALA A 17 -6.58 4.89 11.19
CA ALA A 17 -7.26 4.00 12.12
C ALA A 17 -7.19 4.51 13.54
N ASP A 18 -8.27 4.34 14.27
CA ASP A 18 -8.34 4.39 15.72
C ASP A 18 -8.90 3.06 16.27
N PRO A 19 -9.14 2.90 17.59
CA PRO A 19 -9.70 1.67 18.13
C PRO A 19 -11.13 1.32 17.66
N ASN A 20 -11.87 2.25 17.05
CA ASN A 20 -13.28 2.10 16.73
C ASN A 20 -13.56 2.08 15.23
N GLU A 21 -12.72 2.73 14.43
CA GLU A 21 -12.97 2.87 12.99
C GLU A 21 -11.70 2.94 12.15
N VAL A 22 -11.86 2.65 10.86
CA VAL A 22 -10.79 2.74 9.86
C VAL A 22 -11.30 3.52 8.66
N TRP A 23 -10.47 4.41 8.15
CA TRP A 23 -10.72 5.19 6.95
C TRP A 23 -9.61 4.98 5.93
N ILE A 24 -9.99 4.96 4.66
CA ILE A 24 -9.05 5.18 3.55
C ILE A 24 -9.26 6.59 3.03
N MET A 25 -8.18 7.36 2.97
CA MET A 25 -8.16 8.70 2.40
C MET A 25 -7.21 8.74 1.21
N GLU A 26 -7.66 9.32 0.12
CA GLU A 26 -6.86 9.59 -1.07
C GLU A 26 -6.76 11.08 -1.31
N MET A 27 -5.57 11.56 -1.63
CA MET A 27 -5.26 12.99 -1.79
C MET A 27 -4.40 13.21 -3.02
N ILE A 28 -4.77 14.18 -3.83
CA ILE A 28 -4.04 14.60 -5.04
C ILE A 28 -3.69 16.09 -4.93
N GLY A 29 -2.44 16.43 -5.13
CA GLY A 29 -1.99 17.83 -5.21
C GLY A 29 -2.63 18.56 -6.40
N LYS A 30 -2.96 19.84 -6.21
CA LYS A 30 -3.59 20.66 -7.27
C LYS A 30 -2.65 21.06 -8.40
N GLY A 31 -1.39 20.66 -8.33
CA GLY A 31 -0.38 20.91 -9.33
C GLY A 31 0.46 22.16 -9.10
N PRO A 32 1.44 22.42 -9.95
CA PRO A 32 2.36 23.54 -9.81
C PRO A 32 1.65 24.89 -9.73
N GLY A 33 2.10 25.72 -8.79
CA GLY A 33 1.55 27.07 -8.61
C GLY A 33 0.20 27.16 -7.89
N VAL A 34 -0.44 26.03 -7.58
CA VAL A 34 -1.72 26.00 -6.86
C VAL A 34 -1.54 25.32 -5.52
N LYS A 35 -1.69 26.07 -4.43
CA LYS A 35 -1.59 25.50 -3.07
C LYS A 35 -2.76 24.58 -2.73
N GLY A 36 -2.45 23.51 -1.99
CA GLY A 36 -3.45 22.59 -1.47
C GLY A 36 -3.59 21.32 -2.30
N ALA A 37 -4.56 20.53 -1.92
CA ALA A 37 -4.90 19.28 -2.55
C ALA A 37 -6.42 19.08 -2.59
N VAL A 38 -6.88 18.25 -3.51
CA VAL A 38 -8.21 17.63 -3.45
C VAL A 38 -8.08 16.28 -2.78
N TRP A 39 -9.10 15.86 -2.05
CA TRP A 39 -9.06 14.62 -1.31
C TRP A 39 -10.47 14.08 -1.08
N VAL A 40 -10.55 12.78 -0.86
CA VAL A 40 -11.73 12.05 -0.42
C VAL A 40 -11.33 11.00 0.60
N ALA A 41 -12.15 10.78 1.61
CA ALA A 41 -11.96 9.75 2.63
C ALA A 41 -13.25 8.95 2.80
N VAL A 42 -13.13 7.63 2.87
CA VAL A 42 -14.25 6.70 3.03
C VAL A 42 -13.97 5.81 4.24
N ARG A 43 -14.97 5.73 5.13
CA ARG A 43 -14.96 4.82 6.28
C ARG A 43 -15.12 3.38 5.78
N ILE A 44 -14.28 2.49 6.27
CA ILE A 44 -14.35 1.07 5.95
C ILE A 44 -15.28 0.37 6.96
N PRO A 45 -16.25 -0.43 6.50
CA PRO A 45 -17.10 -1.18 7.42
C PRO A 45 -16.31 -2.10 8.35
N ASP A 46 -16.77 -2.24 9.59
CA ASP A 46 -16.04 -2.91 10.69
C ASP A 46 -15.75 -4.39 10.43
N ASP A 47 -16.52 -5.03 9.54
CA ASP A 47 -16.35 -6.44 9.16
C ASP A 47 -15.62 -6.62 7.81
N CYS A 48 -15.02 -5.56 7.28
CA CYS A 48 -14.33 -5.55 5.99
C CYS A 48 -12.83 -5.31 6.13
N ILE A 49 -12.12 -5.70 5.09
CA ILE A 49 -10.74 -5.33 4.83
C ILE A 49 -10.65 -4.42 3.60
N ALA A 50 -9.67 -3.57 3.57
CA ALA A 50 -9.37 -2.71 2.43
C ALA A 50 -7.88 -2.65 2.18
N ALA A 51 -7.48 -2.30 0.96
CA ALA A 51 -6.09 -2.12 0.58
C ALA A 51 -5.95 -1.03 -0.49
N HIS A 52 -4.79 -0.40 -0.52
CA HIS A 52 -4.38 0.54 -1.55
C HIS A 52 -2.88 0.38 -1.85
N ALA A 53 -2.47 0.71 -3.07
CA ALA A 53 -1.09 0.51 -3.50
C ALA A 53 -0.72 1.45 -4.67
N ASN A 54 -0.40 2.72 -4.38
CA ASN A 54 0.04 3.74 -5.34
C ASN A 54 -0.95 4.05 -6.49
N GLN A 55 -2.21 3.64 -6.38
CA GLN A 55 -3.28 3.92 -7.32
C GLN A 55 -4.49 4.41 -6.54
N SER A 56 -5.18 5.42 -7.04
CA SER A 56 -6.47 5.85 -6.48
C SER A 56 -7.52 4.78 -6.77
N ARG A 57 -8.34 4.45 -5.75
CA ARG A 57 -9.35 3.40 -5.80
C ARG A 57 -10.72 3.85 -5.34
N ILE A 58 -10.84 5.06 -4.82
CA ILE A 58 -12.15 5.64 -4.48
C ILE A 58 -12.75 6.17 -5.78
N HIS A 59 -13.64 5.38 -6.38
CA HIS A 59 -14.41 5.80 -7.56
C HIS A 59 -15.56 6.72 -7.15
N GLN A 60 -16.78 6.23 -7.18
CA GLN A 60 -17.95 6.99 -6.73
C GLN A 60 -18.06 6.95 -5.20
N PHE A 61 -18.49 8.05 -4.62
CA PHE A 61 -18.70 8.17 -3.18
C PHE A 61 -19.96 8.98 -2.87
N ASN A 62 -20.52 8.74 -1.69
CA ASN A 62 -21.79 9.34 -1.33
C ASN A 62 -21.60 10.76 -0.77
N LEU A 63 -21.95 11.75 -1.57
CA LEU A 63 -21.86 13.18 -1.21
C LEU A 63 -22.72 13.59 0.00
N ASN A 64 -23.73 12.80 0.35
CA ASN A 64 -24.69 13.10 1.42
C ASN A 64 -24.40 12.33 2.72
N ASP A 65 -23.57 11.31 2.68
CA ASP A 65 -23.20 10.51 3.84
C ASP A 65 -21.99 11.10 4.55
N LYS A 66 -22.26 12.03 5.47
CA LYS A 66 -21.21 12.71 6.24
C LYS A 66 -20.62 11.87 7.37
N GLU A 67 -21.22 10.74 7.71
CA GLU A 67 -20.72 9.81 8.72
C GLU A 67 -19.66 8.87 8.14
N ASN A 68 -19.80 8.47 6.87
CA ASN A 68 -18.93 7.49 6.25
C ASN A 68 -18.14 8.05 5.05
N CYS A 69 -18.34 9.32 4.68
CA CYS A 69 -17.63 9.92 3.55
C CYS A 69 -17.33 11.40 3.80
N LEU A 70 -16.06 11.74 3.76
CA LEU A 70 -15.56 13.12 3.85
C LEU A 70 -14.77 13.46 2.59
N TYR A 71 -14.82 14.73 2.17
CA TYR A 71 -14.12 15.14 0.95
C TYR A 71 -13.83 16.65 0.94
N ALA A 72 -12.87 17.06 0.13
CA ALA A 72 -12.55 18.46 -0.08
C ALA A 72 -13.77 19.19 -0.70
N PRO A 73 -14.16 20.37 -0.20
CA PRO A 73 -15.35 21.09 -0.70
C PRO A 73 -15.30 21.38 -2.20
N ASP A 74 -14.11 21.47 -2.76
CA ASP A 74 -13.86 21.80 -4.17
C ASP A 74 -13.47 20.58 -5.02
N VAL A 75 -13.59 19.35 -4.49
CA VAL A 75 -13.15 18.14 -5.20
C VAL A 75 -13.79 17.96 -6.57
N ILE A 76 -15.06 18.31 -6.74
CA ILE A 76 -15.75 18.22 -8.05
C ILE A 76 -15.55 19.49 -8.88
N SER A 77 -15.66 20.67 -8.26
CA SER A 77 -15.50 21.94 -8.99
C SER A 77 -14.11 22.12 -9.56
N PHE A 78 -13.09 21.70 -8.83
CA PHE A 78 -11.71 21.71 -9.32
C PHE A 78 -11.50 20.75 -10.50
N ALA A 79 -12.09 19.53 -10.46
CA ALA A 79 -12.05 18.61 -11.60
C ALA A 79 -12.70 19.22 -12.86
N ARG A 80 -13.82 19.93 -12.69
CA ARG A 80 -14.47 20.63 -13.82
C ARG A 80 -13.63 21.78 -14.34
N GLU A 81 -13.05 22.58 -13.46
CA GLU A 81 -12.15 23.69 -13.84
C GLU A 81 -10.97 23.19 -14.69
N LYS A 82 -10.42 22.04 -14.30
CA LYS A 82 -9.30 21.41 -15.04
C LYS A 82 -9.72 20.60 -16.28
N GLY A 83 -11.01 20.45 -16.54
CA GLY A 83 -11.51 19.64 -17.63
C GLY A 83 -11.40 18.13 -17.43
N TYR A 84 -11.17 17.67 -16.20
CA TYR A 84 -11.06 16.25 -15.86
C TYR A 84 -12.43 15.58 -15.73
N PHE A 85 -13.49 16.36 -15.56
CA PHE A 85 -14.85 15.87 -15.40
C PHE A 85 -15.88 16.88 -15.90
N SER A 86 -16.95 16.39 -16.56
CA SER A 86 -18.03 17.24 -17.10
C SER A 86 -19.44 16.73 -16.81
N GLY A 87 -19.58 15.63 -16.06
CA GLY A 87 -20.87 14.99 -15.74
C GLY A 87 -21.65 15.62 -14.59
N ALA A 88 -22.77 14.98 -14.21
CA ALA A 88 -23.50 15.33 -12.99
C ALA A 88 -22.71 14.90 -11.74
N ASN A 89 -22.89 15.62 -10.59
CA ASN A 89 -22.12 15.31 -9.37
C ASN A 89 -22.25 13.85 -8.92
N LYS A 90 -23.41 13.23 -9.11
CA LYS A 90 -23.65 11.83 -8.75
C LYS A 90 -22.82 10.82 -9.56
N ASP A 91 -22.34 11.24 -10.72
CA ASP A 91 -21.56 10.39 -11.63
C ASP A 91 -20.05 10.65 -11.47
N PHE A 92 -19.66 11.50 -10.53
CA PHE A 92 -18.26 11.82 -10.29
C PHE A 92 -17.51 10.64 -9.67
N SER A 93 -16.39 10.27 -10.29
CA SER A 93 -15.44 9.30 -9.79
C SER A 93 -14.12 10.01 -9.48
N PHE A 94 -13.65 9.92 -8.23
CA PHE A 94 -12.40 10.55 -7.82
C PHE A 94 -11.20 9.91 -8.55
N ALA A 95 -11.14 8.58 -8.55
CA ALA A 95 -10.07 7.84 -9.19
C ALA A 95 -9.99 8.15 -10.69
N ASP A 96 -11.12 8.10 -11.40
CA ASP A 96 -11.13 8.31 -12.86
C ASP A 96 -10.80 9.75 -13.25
N ALA A 97 -11.19 10.74 -12.41
CA ALA A 97 -10.91 12.14 -12.67
C ALA A 97 -9.46 12.53 -12.39
N TYR A 98 -8.87 12.00 -11.33
CA TYR A 98 -7.57 12.47 -10.83
C TYR A 98 -6.41 11.50 -10.99
N CYS A 99 -6.68 10.22 -11.13
CA CYS A 99 -5.68 9.17 -11.28
C CYS A 99 -6.21 8.03 -12.15
N PRO A 100 -6.53 8.31 -13.42
CA PRO A 100 -7.09 7.30 -14.31
C PRO A 100 -6.14 6.11 -14.42
N LEU A 101 -6.72 4.91 -14.36
CA LEU A 101 -5.97 3.67 -14.40
C LEU A 101 -5.37 3.45 -15.79
N ASP A 102 -4.08 3.24 -15.85
CA ASP A 102 -3.36 2.74 -17.02
C ASP A 102 -2.87 1.29 -16.78
N PHE A 103 -2.20 0.72 -17.78
CA PHE A 103 -1.67 -0.63 -17.67
C PHE A 103 -0.64 -0.77 -16.55
N SER A 104 0.19 0.24 -16.33
CA SER A 104 1.18 0.22 -15.25
C SER A 104 0.52 0.31 -13.87
N GLY A 105 -0.51 1.14 -13.72
CA GLY A 105 -1.35 1.21 -12.52
C GLY A 105 -2.03 -0.13 -12.23
N LEU A 106 -2.55 -0.80 -13.27
CA LEU A 106 -3.13 -2.13 -13.13
C LEU A 106 -2.12 -3.16 -12.62
N ARG A 107 -0.96 -3.27 -13.28
CA ARG A 107 -0.01 -4.35 -13.02
C ARG A 107 0.92 -4.08 -11.84
N PHE A 108 1.33 -2.84 -11.62
CA PHE A 108 2.21 -2.51 -10.48
C PHE A 108 1.44 -2.15 -9.21
N CYS A 109 0.18 -1.72 -9.32
CA CYS A 109 -0.59 -1.24 -8.19
C CYS A 109 -1.78 -2.15 -7.85
N GLU A 110 -2.78 -2.23 -8.72
CA GLU A 110 -3.98 -3.02 -8.48
C GLU A 110 -3.69 -4.52 -8.29
N ALA A 111 -2.67 -5.06 -8.96
CA ALA A 111 -2.26 -6.46 -8.75
C ALA A 111 -1.85 -6.76 -7.30
N ARG A 112 -1.21 -5.80 -6.60
CA ARG A 112 -0.87 -5.95 -5.17
C ARG A 112 -2.12 -5.96 -4.28
N VAL A 113 -3.09 -5.11 -4.59
CA VAL A 113 -4.39 -5.11 -3.91
C VAL A 113 -5.13 -6.42 -4.14
N TRP A 114 -5.13 -6.91 -5.39
CA TRP A 114 -5.71 -8.19 -5.73
C TRP A 114 -5.07 -9.34 -4.95
N SER A 115 -3.74 -9.37 -4.85
CA SER A 115 -3.03 -10.40 -4.08
C SER A 115 -3.46 -10.37 -2.61
N TYR A 116 -3.53 -9.18 -2.01
CA TYR A 116 -4.02 -9.02 -0.65
C TYR A 116 -5.45 -9.54 -0.49
N TYR A 117 -6.38 -9.17 -1.38
CA TYR A 117 -7.75 -9.66 -1.34
C TYR A 117 -7.83 -11.18 -1.56
N ASN A 118 -7.05 -11.73 -2.50
CA ASN A 118 -7.01 -13.17 -2.75
C ASN A 118 -6.54 -13.99 -1.54
N MET A 119 -5.69 -13.43 -0.68
CA MET A 119 -5.28 -14.09 0.56
C MET A 119 -6.42 -14.21 1.57
N PHE A 120 -7.28 -13.21 1.66
CA PHE A 120 -8.29 -13.10 2.72
C PHE A 120 -9.72 -13.31 2.25
N SER A 121 -10.00 -13.26 0.95
CA SER A 121 -11.30 -13.50 0.32
C SER A 121 -11.11 -14.23 -1.00
N LYS A 122 -11.19 -15.54 -0.95
CA LYS A 122 -10.94 -16.40 -2.14
C LYS A 122 -11.92 -16.11 -3.27
N ALA A 123 -13.18 -15.86 -2.94
CA ALA A 123 -14.19 -15.52 -3.93
C ALA A 123 -13.84 -14.21 -4.66
N THR A 124 -13.38 -13.19 -3.95
CA THR A 124 -12.92 -11.94 -4.55
C THR A 124 -11.69 -12.17 -5.42
N GLY A 125 -10.70 -12.91 -4.93
CA GLY A 125 -9.50 -13.23 -5.71
C GLY A 125 -9.82 -13.91 -7.05
N GLN A 126 -10.75 -14.85 -7.06
CA GLN A 126 -11.21 -15.53 -8.27
C GLN A 126 -12.01 -14.61 -9.20
N ALA A 127 -12.92 -13.81 -8.66
CA ALA A 127 -13.80 -12.94 -9.44
C ALA A 127 -13.02 -11.85 -10.20
N TYR A 128 -11.92 -11.35 -9.64
CA TYR A 128 -11.15 -10.26 -10.22
C TYR A 128 -9.81 -10.66 -10.84
N LEU A 129 -9.56 -11.95 -11.03
CA LEU A 129 -8.35 -12.41 -11.73
C LEU A 129 -8.28 -11.88 -13.16
N SER A 130 -9.39 -11.94 -13.92
CA SER A 130 -9.46 -11.41 -15.30
C SER A 130 -9.24 -9.90 -15.36
N TYR A 131 -9.64 -9.15 -14.33
CA TYR A 131 -9.35 -7.72 -14.23
C TYR A 131 -7.83 -7.49 -14.15
N ILE A 132 -7.13 -8.20 -13.28
CA ILE A 132 -5.68 -8.08 -13.15
C ILE A 132 -4.92 -8.57 -14.38
N GLN A 133 -5.49 -9.52 -15.13
CA GLN A 133 -4.96 -9.96 -16.42
C GLN A 133 -5.20 -8.96 -17.56
N GLY A 134 -6.00 -7.91 -17.32
CA GLY A 134 -6.35 -6.90 -18.32
C GLY A 134 -7.48 -7.33 -19.26
N GLU A 135 -8.16 -8.42 -18.97
CA GLU A 135 -9.26 -8.99 -19.78
C GLU A 135 -10.61 -8.35 -19.43
N SER A 136 -10.76 -7.84 -18.22
CA SER A 136 -11.95 -7.12 -17.72
C SER A 136 -11.58 -5.70 -17.33
N LYS A 137 -12.54 -4.77 -17.47
CA LYS A 137 -12.41 -3.37 -17.03
C LYS A 137 -13.18 -3.07 -15.75
N GLU A 138 -13.83 -4.06 -15.16
CA GLU A 138 -14.59 -3.88 -13.91
C GLU A 138 -13.61 -3.77 -12.73
N PRO A 139 -13.51 -2.61 -12.05
CA PRO A 139 -12.57 -2.42 -10.97
C PRO A 139 -12.97 -3.21 -9.73
N MET A 140 -11.97 -3.61 -8.94
CA MET A 140 -12.19 -4.24 -7.65
C MET A 140 -12.87 -3.27 -6.68
N PRO A 141 -13.75 -3.75 -5.78
CA PRO A 141 -14.33 -2.92 -4.73
C PRO A 141 -13.25 -2.34 -3.80
N LEU A 142 -13.52 -1.17 -3.22
CA LEU A 142 -12.61 -0.50 -2.29
C LEU A 142 -12.33 -1.34 -1.05
N TYR A 143 -13.32 -2.10 -0.59
CA TYR A 143 -13.24 -3.00 0.56
C TYR A 143 -13.99 -4.29 0.30
N VAL A 144 -13.61 -5.35 0.98
CA VAL A 144 -14.21 -6.68 0.84
C VAL A 144 -14.36 -7.35 2.20
N LYS A 145 -15.35 -8.24 2.32
CA LYS A 145 -15.52 -9.06 3.52
C LYS A 145 -14.52 -10.23 3.46
N PRO A 146 -13.66 -10.41 4.47
CA PRO A 146 -12.75 -11.55 4.51
C PRO A 146 -13.49 -12.85 4.87
N ASP A 147 -12.96 -13.98 4.42
CA ASP A 147 -13.51 -15.32 4.69
C ASP A 147 -13.44 -15.66 6.19
N GLN A 148 -12.51 -15.06 6.91
CA GLN A 148 -12.32 -15.23 8.36
C GLN A 148 -11.72 -13.98 9.00
N LYS A 149 -11.73 -13.91 10.33
CA LYS A 149 -11.09 -12.82 11.05
C LYS A 149 -9.59 -12.76 10.74
N VAL A 150 -9.10 -11.57 10.47
CA VAL A 150 -7.70 -11.30 10.13
C VAL A 150 -6.93 -10.91 11.39
N SER A 151 -5.84 -11.60 11.67
CA SER A 151 -4.95 -11.32 12.79
C SER A 151 -3.77 -10.44 12.38
N VAL A 152 -3.05 -9.89 13.37
CA VAL A 152 -1.77 -9.18 13.14
C VAL A 152 -0.78 -10.05 12.35
N ARG A 153 -0.69 -11.34 12.71
CA ARG A 153 0.20 -12.28 12.00
C ARG A 153 -0.19 -12.47 10.53
N ASP A 154 -1.48 -12.44 10.22
CA ASP A 154 -1.95 -12.56 8.84
C ASP A 154 -1.57 -11.32 8.03
N ILE A 155 -1.67 -10.12 8.61
CA ILE A 155 -1.19 -8.88 7.97
C ILE A 155 0.33 -8.92 7.79
N GLN A 156 1.09 -9.31 8.82
CA GLN A 156 2.55 -9.46 8.71
C GLN A 156 2.94 -10.44 7.60
N ARG A 157 2.17 -11.52 7.41
CA ARG A 157 2.38 -12.47 6.31
C ARG A 157 2.04 -11.85 4.95
N ALA A 158 0.93 -11.11 4.86
CA ALA A 158 0.56 -10.42 3.64
C ALA A 158 1.59 -9.38 3.19
N MET A 159 2.24 -8.69 4.14
CA MET A 159 3.32 -7.75 3.83
C MET A 159 4.57 -8.44 3.24
N ARG A 160 4.67 -9.76 3.32
CA ARG A 160 5.78 -10.57 2.79
C ARG A 160 5.50 -11.21 1.43
N ASP A 161 4.37 -10.90 0.82
CA ASP A 161 3.88 -11.54 -0.39
C ASP A 161 4.69 -11.20 -1.65
N HIS A 162 4.91 -12.24 -2.46
CA HIS A 162 5.49 -12.18 -3.80
C HIS A 162 4.60 -12.92 -4.82
N TYR A 163 3.29 -12.87 -4.61
CA TYR A 163 2.26 -13.58 -5.39
C TYR A 163 2.35 -15.11 -5.30
N GLU A 164 2.98 -15.67 -4.26
CA GLU A 164 3.20 -17.11 -4.13
C GLU A 164 1.90 -17.90 -4.24
N GLY A 165 1.96 -18.98 -5.03
CA GLY A 165 0.81 -19.86 -5.27
C GLY A 165 -0.26 -19.30 -6.18
N THR A 166 0.00 -18.20 -6.88
CA THR A 166 -0.88 -17.61 -7.90
C THR A 166 -0.28 -17.75 -9.31
N ALA A 167 -1.03 -17.32 -10.32
CA ALA A 167 -0.54 -17.24 -11.71
C ALA A 167 0.59 -16.20 -11.90
N PHE A 168 0.81 -15.33 -10.90
CA PHE A 168 1.82 -14.28 -10.92
C PHE A 168 2.99 -14.55 -9.97
N ASP A 169 3.17 -15.78 -9.52
CA ASP A 169 4.22 -16.19 -8.58
C ASP A 169 5.62 -15.87 -9.11
N ILE A 170 6.19 -14.75 -8.64
CA ILE A 170 7.49 -14.25 -9.10
C ILE A 170 8.67 -15.02 -8.53
N THR A 171 8.43 -16.01 -7.69
CA THR A 171 9.46 -16.95 -7.22
C THR A 171 9.71 -18.09 -8.21
N LYS A 172 8.84 -18.26 -9.21
CA LYS A 172 8.83 -19.40 -10.14
C LYS A 172 8.82 -19.03 -11.61
N ASP A 173 8.64 -17.75 -11.93
CA ASP A 173 8.62 -17.28 -13.32
C ASP A 173 10.03 -17.21 -13.93
N MET A 174 10.10 -16.81 -15.19
CA MET A 174 11.37 -16.66 -15.93
C MET A 174 12.29 -15.57 -15.33
N GLY A 175 11.74 -14.63 -14.57
CA GLY A 175 12.47 -13.57 -13.91
C GLY A 175 12.99 -13.96 -12.53
N ALA A 176 12.65 -15.14 -12.01
CA ALA A 176 13.15 -15.62 -10.73
C ALA A 176 14.67 -15.80 -10.78
N GLY A 177 15.35 -15.24 -9.78
CA GLY A 177 16.79 -15.42 -9.62
C GLY A 177 17.16 -16.82 -9.11
N ALA A 178 18.44 -17.03 -8.90
CA ALA A 178 18.95 -18.27 -8.30
C ALA A 178 18.24 -18.52 -6.96
N PHE A 179 17.94 -19.79 -6.67
CA PHE A 179 17.20 -20.18 -5.46
C PHE A 179 15.83 -19.51 -5.32
N ASN A 180 15.11 -19.37 -6.42
CA ASN A 180 13.76 -18.83 -6.45
C ASN A 180 13.67 -17.38 -5.92
N MET A 181 14.72 -16.60 -6.06
CA MET A 181 14.79 -15.23 -5.58
C MET A 181 13.75 -14.35 -6.32
N PRO A 182 12.81 -13.73 -5.61
CA PRO A 182 11.70 -12.99 -6.23
C PRO A 182 12.04 -11.55 -6.58
N TYR A 183 13.23 -11.08 -6.26
CA TYR A 183 13.59 -9.67 -6.42
C TYR A 183 13.89 -9.34 -7.87
N ARG A 184 13.25 -8.28 -8.35
CA ARG A 184 13.43 -7.77 -9.70
C ARG A 184 14.37 -6.58 -9.70
N LEU A 185 15.34 -6.60 -10.60
CA LEU A 185 16.22 -5.46 -10.82
C LEU A 185 15.51 -4.38 -11.63
N SER A 186 15.88 -3.13 -11.38
CA SER A 186 15.46 -1.99 -12.21
C SER A 186 16.23 -2.02 -13.55
N PRO A 187 15.59 -1.61 -14.67
CA PRO A 187 14.24 -1.10 -14.76
C PRO A 187 13.18 -2.18 -14.69
N LEU A 188 11.99 -1.83 -14.18
CA LEU A 188 10.84 -2.74 -14.16
C LEU A 188 10.24 -2.94 -15.56
N THR A 189 10.45 -2.02 -16.48
CA THR A 189 10.09 -2.15 -17.90
C THR A 189 11.34 -2.23 -18.75
N PHE A 190 11.33 -3.08 -19.78
CA PHE A 190 12.47 -3.28 -20.68
C PHE A 190 11.98 -3.74 -22.06
N LYS A 191 12.86 -3.67 -23.08
CA LYS A 191 12.54 -4.09 -24.45
C LYS A 191 13.42 -5.26 -24.86
N VAL A 192 12.78 -6.23 -25.55
CA VAL A 192 13.48 -7.34 -26.23
C VAL A 192 12.90 -7.41 -27.64
N ASP A 193 13.73 -7.35 -28.67
CA ASP A 193 13.33 -7.39 -30.09
C ASP A 193 12.21 -6.39 -30.45
N ASN A 194 12.27 -5.17 -29.89
CA ASN A 194 11.29 -4.09 -29.99
C ASN A 194 9.93 -4.33 -29.29
N GLU A 195 9.73 -5.48 -28.65
CA GLU A 195 8.60 -5.74 -27.78
C GLU A 195 8.86 -5.23 -26.38
N GLU A 196 7.86 -4.63 -25.75
CA GLU A 196 7.97 -4.10 -24.40
C GLU A 196 7.51 -5.14 -23.38
N TYR A 197 8.35 -5.39 -22.38
CA TYR A 197 8.10 -6.29 -21.27
C TYR A 197 8.17 -5.53 -19.95
N PHE A 198 7.59 -6.08 -18.91
CA PHE A 198 7.69 -5.55 -17.55
C PHE A 198 7.84 -6.69 -16.53
N ASN A 199 8.42 -6.36 -15.39
CA ASN A 199 8.45 -7.21 -14.21
C ASN A 199 7.30 -6.84 -13.27
N GLU A 200 6.69 -7.82 -12.63
CA GLU A 200 5.72 -7.59 -11.56
C GLU A 200 6.33 -6.84 -10.39
N ARG A 201 5.51 -6.06 -9.71
CA ARG A 201 5.85 -5.42 -8.45
C ARG A 201 5.01 -6.04 -7.33
N PRO A 202 5.60 -6.85 -6.43
CA PRO A 202 4.87 -7.49 -5.34
C PRO A 202 4.63 -6.53 -4.18
N ILE A 203 3.92 -7.01 -3.14
CA ILE A 203 3.75 -6.27 -1.89
C ILE A 203 5.10 -6.12 -1.19
N SER A 204 5.87 -7.20 -1.05
CA SER A 204 7.23 -7.17 -0.50
C SER A 204 8.25 -6.87 -1.59
N THR A 205 9.05 -5.84 -1.41
CA THR A 205 10.11 -5.46 -2.34
C THR A 205 11.39 -5.11 -1.60
N GLN A 206 12.54 -5.30 -2.26
CA GLN A 206 13.85 -4.93 -1.73
C GLN A 206 14.05 -3.41 -1.56
N GLN A 207 13.18 -2.57 -2.13
CA GLN A 207 13.22 -1.11 -1.94
C GLN A 207 12.52 -0.65 -0.65
N THR A 208 11.92 -1.57 0.10
CA THR A 208 11.23 -1.24 1.35
C THR A 208 12.25 -0.73 2.39
N ALA A 209 12.03 0.46 2.90
CA ALA A 209 12.87 1.02 3.96
C ALA A 209 12.43 0.54 5.34
N PHE A 210 11.12 0.46 5.54
CA PHE A 210 10.49 -0.04 6.77
C PHE A 210 9.09 -0.56 6.48
N THR A 211 8.61 -1.40 7.37
CA THR A 211 7.21 -1.88 7.36
C THR A 211 6.66 -1.89 8.77
N PHE A 212 5.37 -1.67 8.91
CA PHE A 212 4.72 -1.78 10.21
C PHE A 212 3.30 -2.30 10.11
N VAL A 213 2.81 -2.87 11.21
CA VAL A 213 1.40 -3.19 11.42
C VAL A 213 0.94 -2.46 12.67
N ALA A 214 0.01 -1.53 12.53
CA ALA A 214 -0.61 -0.85 13.65
C ALA A 214 -1.82 -1.66 14.14
N GLN A 215 -1.82 -2.02 15.41
CA GLN A 215 -2.91 -2.73 16.07
C GLN A 215 -3.57 -1.83 17.10
N MET A 216 -4.86 -1.54 16.90
CA MET A 216 -5.67 -0.73 17.80
C MET A 216 -6.69 -1.62 18.52
N ARG A 217 -6.74 -1.54 19.86
CA ARG A 217 -7.55 -2.44 20.72
C ARG A 217 -8.41 -1.64 21.69
N ALA A 218 -9.68 -1.43 21.32
CA ALA A 218 -10.64 -0.65 22.11
C ALA A 218 -10.94 -1.23 23.50
N ASN A 219 -10.68 -2.52 23.72
CA ASN A 219 -10.93 -3.21 24.98
C ASN A 219 -9.79 -3.11 26.00
N LEU A 220 -8.73 -2.38 25.69
CA LEU A 220 -7.58 -2.16 26.55
C LEU A 220 -7.38 -0.67 26.85
N PRO A 221 -6.74 -0.32 27.98
CA PRO A 221 -6.35 1.06 28.25
C PRO A 221 -5.45 1.62 27.13
N ASP A 222 -5.57 2.90 26.81
CA ASP A 222 -4.86 3.58 25.72
C ASP A 222 -3.35 3.39 25.75
N VAL A 223 -2.77 3.37 26.94
CA VAL A 223 -1.32 3.19 27.15
C VAL A 223 -0.77 1.86 26.61
N VAL A 224 -1.62 0.85 26.46
CA VAL A 224 -1.27 -0.47 25.92
C VAL A 224 -2.21 -0.91 24.79
N GLY A 225 -3.27 -0.16 24.54
CA GLY A 225 -4.28 -0.45 23.53
C GLY A 225 -3.74 -0.38 22.10
N GLY A 226 -2.89 0.61 21.82
CA GLY A 226 -2.18 0.76 20.56
C GLY A 226 -0.82 0.07 20.59
N VAL A 227 -0.53 -0.71 19.55
CA VAL A 227 0.80 -1.32 19.32
C VAL A 227 1.19 -1.11 17.87
N LEU A 228 2.39 -0.58 17.67
CA LEU A 228 3.06 -0.54 16.39
C LEU A 228 4.04 -1.71 16.30
N TRP A 229 3.73 -2.68 15.45
CA TRP A 229 4.66 -3.76 15.10
C TRP A 229 5.57 -3.26 13.98
N PHE A 230 6.78 -2.87 14.33
CA PHE A 230 7.70 -2.16 13.45
C PHE A 230 8.87 -3.03 13.02
N GLY A 231 9.27 -2.94 11.77
CA GLY A 231 10.43 -3.60 11.21
C GLY A 231 11.10 -2.74 10.14
N LEU A 232 12.38 -2.94 9.96
CA LEU A 232 13.21 -2.26 8.96
C LEU A 232 13.51 -3.18 7.78
N ASP A 233 13.96 -2.59 6.67
CA ASP A 233 14.32 -3.26 5.43
C ASP A 233 13.12 -4.00 4.80
N ASP A 234 13.39 -4.94 3.93
CA ASP A 234 12.40 -5.76 3.23
C ASP A 234 11.43 -6.45 4.20
N ALA A 235 10.14 -6.25 3.99
CA ALA A 235 9.09 -6.83 4.81
C ALA A 235 9.18 -8.35 4.93
N ASN A 236 9.70 -9.03 3.89
CA ASN A 236 9.85 -10.48 3.89
C ASN A 236 10.90 -10.96 4.89
N MET A 237 11.94 -10.17 5.13
CA MET A 237 13.09 -10.54 5.96
C MET A 237 13.10 -9.85 7.32
N THR A 238 12.17 -8.95 7.55
CA THR A 238 12.11 -8.17 8.78
C THR A 238 11.56 -8.94 9.97
N VAL A 239 11.99 -8.56 11.17
CA VAL A 239 11.42 -8.97 12.44
C VAL A 239 10.57 -7.82 12.98
N PHE A 240 9.29 -8.07 13.22
CA PHE A 240 8.37 -7.06 13.75
C PHE A 240 8.56 -6.90 15.25
N THR A 241 9.08 -5.76 15.67
CA THR A 241 9.28 -5.38 17.06
C THR A 241 8.07 -4.60 17.57
N PRO A 242 7.43 -4.99 18.70
CA PRO A 242 6.30 -4.25 19.26
C PRO A 242 6.77 -2.94 19.92
N VAL A 243 6.14 -1.83 19.53
CA VAL A 243 6.31 -0.52 20.17
C VAL A 243 4.94 -0.07 20.69
N TYR A 244 4.83 0.19 21.98
CA TYR A 244 3.59 0.61 22.62
C TYR A 244 3.48 2.13 22.73
N CYS A 245 2.26 2.65 22.87
CA CYS A 245 2.03 4.09 23.03
C CYS A 245 2.70 4.70 24.26
N ASN A 246 2.95 3.90 25.30
CA ASN A 246 3.63 4.31 26.51
C ASN A 246 5.16 4.09 26.49
N THR A 247 5.74 3.70 25.35
CA THR A 247 7.19 3.55 25.22
C THR A 247 7.85 4.91 25.40
N ASN A 248 8.65 5.05 26.42
CA ASN A 248 9.39 6.26 26.76
C ASN A 248 10.90 6.16 26.49
N GLN A 249 11.36 4.99 26.12
CA GLN A 249 12.74 4.73 25.73
C GLN A 249 12.75 3.69 24.60
N VAL A 250 13.34 4.03 23.48
CA VAL A 250 13.58 3.08 22.39
C VAL A 250 14.88 2.32 22.63
N PRO A 251 15.01 1.06 22.18
CA PRO A 251 16.29 0.36 22.18
C PRO A 251 17.36 1.16 21.44
N ASP A 252 18.59 1.15 21.95
CA ASP A 252 19.71 1.94 21.44
C ASP A 252 19.93 1.77 19.93
N VAL A 253 19.69 0.55 19.41
CA VAL A 253 19.83 0.25 17.98
C VAL A 253 18.86 1.03 17.06
N TYR A 254 17.78 1.58 17.61
CA TYR A 254 16.84 2.46 16.91
C TYR A 254 17.06 3.94 17.21
N ALA A 255 18.00 4.27 18.11
CA ALA A 255 18.25 5.65 18.47
C ALA A 255 18.97 6.40 17.35
N GLU A 256 18.66 7.69 17.23
CA GLU A 256 19.35 8.59 16.31
C GLU A 256 20.84 8.67 16.64
N GLY A 257 21.67 8.73 15.61
CA GLY A 257 23.13 8.88 15.74
C GLY A 257 23.91 7.56 15.85
N ASN A 258 23.26 6.41 15.88
CA ASN A 258 23.94 5.10 15.94
C ASN A 258 24.38 4.56 14.57
N GLY A 259 24.15 5.29 13.50
CA GLY A 259 24.58 4.95 12.16
C GLY A 259 24.02 5.93 11.13
N ASP A 260 24.54 5.87 9.93
CA ASP A 260 24.04 6.62 8.78
C ASP A 260 23.91 5.70 7.56
N CYS A 261 23.45 6.22 6.43
CA CYS A 261 23.21 5.42 5.22
C CYS A 261 24.47 4.96 4.48
N VAL A 262 25.66 5.40 4.88
CA VAL A 262 26.92 5.11 4.20
C VAL A 262 27.98 4.47 5.09
N THR A 263 27.77 4.55 6.43
CA THR A 263 28.72 4.03 7.41
C THR A 263 28.11 2.85 8.16
N PHE A 264 28.63 1.65 7.93
CA PHE A 264 28.15 0.44 8.62
C PHE A 264 28.34 0.53 10.14
N SER A 265 27.33 0.07 10.88
CA SER A 265 27.38 0.01 12.33
C SER A 265 26.57 -1.18 12.87
N TRP A 266 27.19 -2.02 13.72
CA TRP A 266 26.48 -3.06 14.47
C TRP A 266 25.52 -2.53 15.54
N ASN A 267 25.59 -1.24 15.88
CA ASN A 267 24.71 -0.59 16.81
C ASN A 267 23.49 0.05 16.14
N SER A 268 23.32 -0.15 14.81
CA SER A 268 22.21 0.40 14.05
C SER A 268 21.29 -0.74 13.57
N ALA A 269 20.01 -0.68 13.95
CA ALA A 269 19.01 -1.62 13.47
C ALA A 269 18.93 -1.65 11.94
N PHE A 270 19.01 -0.50 11.28
CA PHE A 270 19.09 -0.41 9.81
C PHE A 270 20.17 -1.34 9.23
N TRP A 271 21.41 -1.26 9.72
CA TRP A 271 22.51 -2.09 9.20
C TRP A 271 22.38 -3.56 9.58
N ILE A 272 21.88 -3.88 10.78
CA ILE A 272 21.68 -5.27 11.21
C ILE A 272 20.64 -5.96 10.31
N TYR A 273 19.51 -5.29 10.03
CA TYR A 273 18.45 -5.85 9.18
C TYR A 273 18.92 -6.00 7.73
N ASN A 274 19.59 -4.99 7.17
CA ASN A 274 20.17 -5.08 5.84
C ASN A 274 21.20 -6.23 5.73
N TRP A 275 22.05 -6.40 6.74
CA TRP A 275 23.00 -7.50 6.78
C TRP A 275 22.31 -8.86 6.68
N VAL A 276 21.26 -9.08 7.49
CA VAL A 276 20.49 -10.33 7.48
C VAL A 276 19.82 -10.54 6.12
N ALA A 277 19.16 -9.52 5.59
CA ALA A 277 18.51 -9.57 4.28
C ALA A 277 19.49 -9.91 3.16
N ASP A 278 20.65 -9.29 3.14
CA ASP A 278 21.69 -9.53 2.12
C ASP A 278 22.31 -10.93 2.22
N MET A 279 22.35 -11.53 3.41
CA MET A 279 22.75 -12.92 3.57
C MET A 279 21.71 -13.93 3.08
N ILE A 280 20.42 -13.62 3.21
CA ILE A 280 19.30 -14.51 2.85
C ILE A 280 19.04 -14.44 1.33
N ARG A 281 19.01 -13.24 0.74
CA ARG A 281 18.68 -13.02 -0.68
C ARG A 281 19.35 -13.98 -1.65
N PRO A 282 20.67 -14.24 -1.58
CA PRO A 282 21.34 -15.14 -2.52
C PRO A 282 20.96 -16.62 -2.39
N ARG A 283 20.22 -16.98 -1.34
CA ARG A 283 19.78 -18.35 -1.02
C ARG A 283 18.33 -18.40 -0.55
N TYR A 284 17.47 -17.65 -1.21
CA TYR A 284 16.11 -17.35 -0.79
C TYR A 284 15.27 -18.60 -0.45
N SER A 285 15.39 -19.68 -1.23
CA SER A 285 14.61 -20.91 -1.02
C SER A 285 15.29 -21.96 -0.14
N LEU A 286 16.46 -21.67 0.41
CA LEU A 286 17.22 -22.53 1.33
C LEU A 286 17.09 -22.01 2.77
#